data_782c466b378eccd5b0db0c18c33d5452
#
_entry.id   782c466b378eccd5b0db0c18c33d5452
#
_cell.length_a   1.000
_cell.length_b   1.000
_cell.length_c   1.000
_cell.angle_alpha   90.00
_cell.angle_beta   90.00
_cell.angle_gamma   90.00
#
_symmetry.space_group_name_H-M   'P 1'
#
loop_
_entity.id
_entity.type
_entity.pdbx_description
1 polymer ?
#
loop_
_entity_poly.entity_id
_entity_poly.type
_entity_poly.pdbx_seq_one_letter_code
_entity_poly.pdbx_strand_id
1 'polypeptide(L)'
;MGFREMSEQLTAFSALAASVSSMRQELDGIAKSDQSSPWGLPGKFYVNPHFFDYERATLLRRGWHCVGRADEIPNQGDYLTLQLLDESLIVVRDKTNIKALSNVCRHRGMPLATGSGNTKRFVCSYHAWMYSTDGALVRAGRMKNAAFDPKTCKLATFHCVERFGFIYVSLDDNPADIDTELTGLEELIGAYEPENFHIVHSATEVWNANWKCLIENFMEGYHLSVVHPQTLQGYTPTGLCQKAPSGNGFTSYFANYPNEIPPRGHGAAGLSDEARHRSTLYSVFPCQVVSVAASLLVSLSIRPLSADSIEVKWTMSAYGDDLDEETIKQRIELWEEVNREDREKLEAMQRSLRSVHAVGGPLAEADYEGTIRDFVMWLARQDKLTQESGSNEELN
;
A
#
# COMPACT_ATOMS: atom_id res chain seq x y z
N MET A 1 -26.62 -2.46 -33.26
CA MET A 1 -25.19 -2.17 -33.30
C MET A 1 -24.69 -2.56 -34.68
N GLY A 2 -24.25 -1.60 -35.49
CA GLY A 2 -23.91 -1.85 -36.89
C GLY A 2 -22.49 -2.39 -37.05
N PHE A 3 -22.21 -3.14 -38.12
CA PHE A 3 -20.90 -3.68 -38.47
C PHE A 3 -19.77 -2.64 -38.43
N ARG A 4 -20.09 -1.37 -38.71
CA ARG A 4 -19.14 -0.25 -38.67
C ARG A 4 -18.76 0.13 -37.23
N GLU A 5 -19.71 0.21 -36.31
CA GLU A 5 -19.46 0.49 -34.89
C GLU A 5 -18.62 -0.62 -34.25
N MET A 6 -18.87 -1.87 -34.58
CA MET A 6 -18.10 -3.01 -34.11
C MET A 6 -16.68 -3.00 -34.65
N SER A 7 -16.46 -2.60 -35.92
CA SER A 7 -15.13 -2.46 -36.52
C SER A 7 -14.34 -1.31 -35.89
N GLU A 8 -14.99 -0.16 -35.61
CA GLU A 8 -14.37 0.99 -34.95
C GLU A 8 -13.99 0.65 -33.50
N GLN A 9 -14.84 -0.10 -32.77
CA GLN A 9 -14.54 -0.57 -31.43
C GLN A 9 -13.38 -1.57 -31.39
N LEU A 10 -13.32 -2.51 -32.33
CA LEU A 10 -12.19 -3.47 -32.45
C LEU A 10 -10.87 -2.75 -32.78
N THR A 11 -10.93 -1.74 -33.65
CA THR A 11 -9.74 -0.94 -33.99
C THR A 11 -9.25 -0.13 -32.77
N ALA A 12 -10.17 0.50 -32.02
CA ALA A 12 -9.83 1.23 -30.82
C ALA A 12 -9.25 0.32 -29.73
N PHE A 13 -9.83 -0.86 -29.50
CA PHE A 13 -9.32 -1.85 -28.55
C PHE A 13 -7.92 -2.33 -28.92
N SER A 14 -7.68 -2.62 -30.21
CA SER A 14 -6.36 -3.02 -30.71
C SER A 14 -5.31 -1.91 -30.53
N ALA A 15 -5.67 -0.65 -30.75
CA ALA A 15 -4.77 0.48 -30.54
C ALA A 15 -4.43 0.70 -29.05
N LEU A 16 -5.38 0.48 -28.15
CA LEU A 16 -5.17 0.56 -26.70
C LEU A 16 -4.25 -0.54 -26.21
N ALA A 17 -4.48 -1.77 -26.62
CA ALA A 17 -3.61 -2.90 -26.28
C ALA A 17 -2.16 -2.68 -26.76
N ALA A 18 -1.99 -2.16 -27.98
CA ALA A 18 -0.68 -1.80 -28.52
C ALA A 18 0.01 -0.69 -27.71
N SER A 19 -0.76 0.30 -27.23
CA SER A 19 -0.26 1.38 -26.38
C SER A 19 0.26 0.85 -25.03
N VAL A 20 -0.48 0.00 -24.33
CA VAL A 20 -0.07 -0.61 -23.07
C VAL A 20 1.17 -1.49 -23.29
N SER A 21 1.20 -2.30 -24.35
CA SER A 21 2.36 -3.14 -24.70
C SER A 21 3.62 -2.30 -24.95
N SER A 22 3.51 -1.17 -25.64
CA SER A 22 4.63 -0.25 -25.86
C SER A 22 5.14 0.35 -24.55
N MET A 23 4.25 0.73 -23.63
CA MET A 23 4.64 1.25 -22.31
C MET A 23 5.36 0.18 -21.48
N ARG A 24 4.93 -1.07 -21.53
CA ARG A 24 5.58 -2.20 -20.83
C ARG A 24 7.00 -2.44 -21.36
N GLN A 25 7.21 -2.40 -22.68
CA GLN A 25 8.53 -2.49 -23.28
C GLN A 25 9.44 -1.34 -22.85
N GLU A 26 8.91 -0.13 -22.77
CA GLU A 26 9.65 1.04 -22.29
C GLU A 26 10.01 0.92 -20.82
N LEU A 27 9.09 0.44 -19.95
CA LEU A 27 9.38 0.16 -18.55
C LEU A 27 10.55 -0.83 -18.38
N ASP A 28 10.54 -1.93 -19.16
CA ASP A 28 11.64 -2.90 -19.17
C ASP A 28 12.96 -2.28 -19.67
N GLY A 29 12.88 -1.38 -20.66
CA GLY A 29 14.03 -0.62 -21.15
C GLY A 29 14.62 0.32 -20.08
N ILE A 30 13.77 1.06 -19.37
CA ILE A 30 14.18 1.96 -18.28
C ILE A 30 14.82 1.15 -17.14
N ALA A 31 14.21 0.04 -16.75
CA ALA A 31 14.72 -0.83 -15.69
C ALA A 31 16.10 -1.43 -16.04
N LYS A 32 16.36 -1.70 -17.31
CA LYS A 32 17.65 -2.25 -17.82
C LYS A 32 18.68 -1.16 -18.12
N SER A 33 18.34 0.12 -18.08
CA SER A 33 19.25 1.21 -18.35
C SER A 33 20.44 1.23 -17.38
N ASP A 34 21.51 1.92 -17.76
CA ASP A 34 22.74 2.00 -16.98
C ASP A 34 22.45 2.46 -15.53
N GLN A 35 22.88 1.65 -14.57
CA GLN A 35 22.71 1.92 -13.15
C GLN A 35 23.51 3.15 -12.67
N SER A 36 24.52 3.56 -13.42
CA SER A 36 25.30 4.78 -13.12
C SER A 36 24.58 6.09 -13.50
N SER A 37 23.51 6.00 -14.27
CA SER A 37 22.70 7.15 -14.71
C SER A 37 21.21 6.79 -14.74
N PRO A 38 20.58 6.51 -13.58
CA PRO A 38 19.19 6.08 -13.54
C PRO A 38 18.24 7.22 -13.91
N TRP A 39 17.08 6.86 -14.50
CA TRP A 39 16.02 7.78 -14.90
C TRP A 39 14.71 7.40 -14.26
N GLY A 40 13.91 8.40 -13.90
CA GLY A 40 12.53 8.24 -13.46
C GLY A 40 11.58 7.94 -14.64
N LEU A 41 10.39 7.51 -14.33
CA LEU A 41 9.38 7.15 -15.33
C LEU A 41 8.81 8.39 -16.05
N PRO A 42 8.57 8.34 -17.37
CA PRO A 42 7.81 9.35 -18.08
C PRO A 42 6.38 9.55 -17.54
N GLY A 43 5.86 10.78 -17.66
CA GLY A 43 4.55 11.17 -17.14
C GLY A 43 3.39 10.26 -17.55
N LYS A 44 3.45 9.66 -18.74
CA LYS A 44 2.41 8.73 -19.22
C LYS A 44 2.19 7.53 -18.30
N PHE A 45 3.18 7.10 -17.52
CA PHE A 45 3.04 6.00 -16.55
C PHE A 45 2.18 6.39 -15.35
N TYR A 46 1.97 7.67 -15.10
CA TYR A 46 1.20 8.19 -13.97
C TYR A 46 -0.20 8.68 -14.38
N VAL A 47 -0.44 8.93 -15.68
CA VAL A 47 -1.69 9.58 -16.12
C VAL A 47 -2.50 8.75 -17.12
N ASN A 48 -1.97 7.64 -17.63
CA ASN A 48 -2.67 6.81 -18.62
C ASN A 48 -3.67 5.88 -17.91
N PRO A 49 -5.00 6.04 -18.12
CA PRO A 49 -5.99 5.21 -17.44
C PRO A 49 -5.96 3.74 -17.87
N HIS A 50 -5.55 3.44 -19.11
CA HIS A 50 -5.46 2.05 -19.58
C HIS A 50 -4.24 1.33 -19.03
N PHE A 51 -3.14 2.06 -18.80
CA PHE A 51 -2.00 1.49 -18.09
C PHE A 51 -2.35 1.25 -16.63
N PHE A 52 -3.09 2.16 -15.99
CA PHE A 52 -3.61 1.93 -14.65
C PHE A 52 -4.56 0.73 -14.57
N ASP A 53 -5.47 0.56 -15.55
CA ASP A 53 -6.33 -0.63 -15.62
C ASP A 53 -5.51 -1.91 -15.75
N TYR A 54 -4.42 -1.86 -16.52
CA TYR A 54 -3.45 -2.96 -16.60
C TYR A 54 -2.77 -3.22 -15.24
N GLU A 55 -2.24 -2.18 -14.58
CA GLU A 55 -1.64 -2.31 -13.24
C GLU A 55 -2.64 -2.90 -12.23
N ARG A 56 -3.88 -2.45 -12.26
CA ARG A 56 -4.96 -2.92 -11.39
C ARG A 56 -5.28 -4.39 -11.59
N ALA A 57 -5.38 -4.84 -12.83
CA ALA A 57 -5.69 -6.22 -13.17
C ALA A 57 -4.52 -7.19 -12.93
N THR A 58 -3.31 -6.69 -12.81
CA THR A 58 -2.08 -7.48 -12.73
C THR A 58 -1.35 -7.24 -11.40
N LEU A 59 -0.34 -6.37 -11.40
CA LEU A 59 0.56 -6.19 -10.26
C LEU A 59 -0.13 -5.76 -8.96
N LEU A 60 -1.17 -4.88 -9.06
CA LEU A 60 -1.90 -4.45 -7.87
C LEU A 60 -2.78 -5.58 -7.31
N ARG A 61 -3.43 -6.38 -8.18
CA ARG A 61 -4.23 -7.52 -7.73
C ARG A 61 -3.37 -8.61 -7.08
N ARG A 62 -2.16 -8.82 -7.58
CA ARG A 62 -1.22 -9.86 -7.12
C ARG A 62 -0.42 -9.44 -5.88
N GLY A 63 -0.25 -8.15 -5.65
CA GLY A 63 0.54 -7.60 -4.56
C GLY A 63 -0.09 -7.81 -3.17
N TRP A 64 0.75 -7.68 -2.15
CA TRP A 64 0.32 -7.63 -0.76
C TRP A 64 0.04 -6.19 -0.35
N HIS A 65 -1.21 -5.90 -0.02
CA HIS A 65 -1.64 -4.57 0.39
C HIS A 65 -1.75 -4.47 1.91
N CYS A 66 -1.08 -3.50 2.50
CA CYS A 66 -1.32 -3.14 3.89
C CYS A 66 -2.72 -2.52 4.01
N VAL A 67 -3.60 -3.13 4.79
CA VAL A 67 -4.98 -2.67 4.98
C VAL A 67 -5.21 -1.99 6.33
N GLY A 68 -4.23 -2.03 7.22
CA GLY A 68 -4.25 -1.38 8.53
C GLY A 68 -3.28 -2.01 9.51
N ARG A 69 -3.33 -1.56 10.74
CA ARG A 69 -2.57 -2.16 11.84
C ARG A 69 -3.40 -3.22 12.56
N ALA A 70 -2.72 -4.22 13.14
CA ALA A 70 -3.35 -5.32 13.85
C ALA A 70 -4.06 -4.88 15.14
N ASP A 71 -3.58 -3.80 15.75
CA ASP A 71 -4.18 -3.21 16.96
C ASP A 71 -5.48 -2.41 16.68
N GLU A 72 -5.88 -2.22 15.42
CA GLU A 72 -7.23 -1.74 15.09
C GLU A 72 -8.33 -2.78 15.39
N ILE A 73 -7.96 -4.05 15.38
CA ILE A 73 -8.88 -5.17 15.63
C ILE A 73 -8.25 -6.15 16.65
N PRO A 74 -8.01 -5.70 17.91
CA PRO A 74 -7.24 -6.48 18.89
C PRO A 74 -7.99 -7.70 19.44
N ASN A 75 -9.32 -7.67 19.49
CA ASN A 75 -10.12 -8.67 20.18
C ASN A 75 -10.85 -9.59 19.19
N GLN A 76 -11.18 -10.80 19.66
CA GLN A 76 -12.01 -11.72 18.88
C GLN A 76 -13.35 -11.08 18.47
N GLY A 77 -13.65 -11.13 17.18
CA GLY A 77 -14.85 -10.54 16.60
C GLY A 77 -14.71 -9.07 16.19
N ASP A 78 -13.60 -8.42 16.53
CA ASP A 78 -13.30 -7.09 15.99
C ASP A 78 -13.11 -7.17 14.50
N TYR A 79 -13.68 -6.20 13.78
CA TYR A 79 -13.59 -6.14 12.33
C TYR A 79 -13.49 -4.71 11.83
N LEU A 80 -12.95 -4.57 10.64
CA LEU A 80 -13.03 -3.36 9.81
C LEU A 80 -13.44 -3.73 8.39
N THR A 81 -14.03 -2.77 7.67
CA THR A 81 -14.39 -2.94 6.26
C THR A 81 -13.63 -1.93 5.41
N LEU A 82 -13.26 -2.35 4.21
CA LEU A 82 -12.59 -1.48 3.23
C LEU A 82 -12.91 -1.91 1.81
N GLN A 83 -12.68 -1.00 0.88
CA GLN A 83 -12.62 -1.31 -0.54
C GLN A 83 -11.15 -1.49 -0.92
N LEU A 84 -10.79 -2.62 -1.52
CA LEU A 84 -9.46 -2.88 -2.09
C LEU A 84 -9.63 -3.22 -3.56
N LEU A 85 -9.20 -2.33 -4.44
CA LEU A 85 -9.50 -2.39 -5.88
C LEU A 85 -11.02 -2.58 -6.11
N ASP A 86 -11.43 -3.68 -6.74
CA ASP A 86 -12.84 -3.98 -7.03
C ASP A 86 -13.52 -4.80 -5.91
N GLU A 87 -12.79 -5.20 -4.86
CA GLU A 87 -13.31 -6.07 -3.81
C GLU A 87 -13.71 -5.30 -2.55
N SER A 88 -14.94 -5.50 -2.10
CA SER A 88 -15.38 -5.06 -0.77
C SER A 88 -15.02 -6.13 0.26
N LEU A 89 -14.22 -5.77 1.24
CA LEU A 89 -13.64 -6.68 2.22
C LEU A 89 -14.16 -6.44 3.63
N ILE A 90 -14.23 -7.53 4.40
CA ILE A 90 -14.28 -7.54 5.86
C ILE A 90 -12.97 -8.15 6.33
N VAL A 91 -12.18 -7.39 7.09
CA VAL A 91 -11.02 -7.92 7.82
C VAL A 91 -11.44 -8.13 9.25
N VAL A 92 -11.35 -9.34 9.76
CA VAL A 92 -11.90 -9.72 11.06
C VAL A 92 -10.91 -10.59 11.85
N ARG A 93 -10.81 -10.33 13.16
CA ARG A 93 -10.06 -11.22 14.07
C ARG A 93 -10.94 -12.41 14.47
N ASP A 94 -10.65 -13.56 13.87
CA ASP A 94 -11.30 -14.84 14.20
C ASP A 94 -10.41 -15.62 15.17
N LYS A 95 -10.76 -15.62 16.44
CA LYS A 95 -9.93 -16.14 17.54
C LYS A 95 -8.57 -15.43 17.57
N THR A 96 -7.48 -16.15 17.30
CA THR A 96 -6.10 -15.63 17.28
C THR A 96 -5.64 -15.18 15.90
N ASN A 97 -6.39 -15.52 14.84
CA ASN A 97 -6.00 -15.22 13.46
C ASN A 97 -6.80 -14.04 12.89
N ILE A 98 -6.22 -13.34 11.95
CA ILE A 98 -6.94 -12.35 11.14
C ILE A 98 -7.33 -13.00 9.81
N LYS A 99 -8.53 -12.70 9.33
CA LYS A 99 -9.07 -13.19 8.07
C LYS A 99 -9.58 -12.03 7.23
N ALA A 100 -9.38 -12.10 5.93
CA ALA A 100 -10.03 -11.23 4.95
C ALA A 100 -11.13 -12.01 4.23
N LEU A 101 -12.35 -11.51 4.33
CA LEU A 101 -13.55 -12.10 3.76
C LEU A 101 -14.18 -11.13 2.77
N SER A 102 -14.84 -11.65 1.73
CA SER A 102 -15.71 -10.82 0.90
C SER A 102 -16.87 -10.27 1.74
N ASN A 103 -17.08 -8.96 1.66
CA ASN A 103 -18.20 -8.26 2.30
C ASN A 103 -19.51 -8.41 1.51
N VAL A 104 -19.60 -9.37 0.59
CA VAL A 104 -20.68 -9.54 -0.36
C VAL A 104 -21.52 -10.77 0.01
N CYS A 105 -22.78 -10.56 0.42
CA CYS A 105 -23.71 -11.64 0.74
C CYS A 105 -23.93 -12.57 -0.46
N ARG A 106 -23.72 -13.86 -0.28
CA ARG A 106 -23.85 -14.91 -1.32
C ARG A 106 -25.25 -15.07 -1.88
N HIS A 107 -26.26 -14.41 -1.28
CA HIS A 107 -27.64 -14.46 -1.78
C HIS A 107 -27.85 -13.49 -2.96
N ARG A 108 -27.67 -12.19 -2.76
CA ARG A 108 -27.93 -11.14 -3.77
C ARG A 108 -26.98 -9.96 -3.68
N GLY A 109 -25.76 -10.16 -3.19
CA GLY A 109 -24.70 -9.17 -3.25
C GLY A 109 -24.79 -8.01 -2.25
N MET A 110 -25.71 -8.05 -1.25
CA MET A 110 -25.80 -7.00 -0.25
C MET A 110 -24.54 -6.96 0.62
N PRO A 111 -23.93 -5.79 0.89
CA PRO A 111 -22.86 -5.69 1.86
C PRO A 111 -23.31 -6.18 3.25
N LEU A 112 -22.43 -6.89 3.96
CA LEU A 112 -22.71 -7.51 5.25
C LEU A 112 -22.40 -6.58 6.43
N ALA A 113 -21.39 -5.73 6.28
CA ALA A 113 -20.92 -4.81 7.31
C ALA A 113 -20.46 -3.49 6.69
N THR A 114 -20.36 -2.44 7.52
CA THR A 114 -19.84 -1.12 7.16
C THR A 114 -19.06 -0.55 8.34
N GLY A 115 -17.92 0.09 8.07
CA GLY A 115 -17.05 0.66 9.09
C GLY A 115 -16.31 -0.40 9.90
N SER A 116 -16.24 -0.20 11.21
CA SER A 116 -15.59 -1.10 12.15
C SER A 116 -16.52 -1.44 13.30
N GLY A 117 -16.23 -2.52 14.04
CA GLY A 117 -17.00 -2.93 15.20
C GLY A 117 -16.59 -4.30 15.71
N ASN A 118 -17.41 -4.87 16.62
CA ASN A 118 -17.22 -6.21 17.14
C ASN A 118 -18.48 -7.04 16.90
N THR A 119 -18.34 -8.26 16.38
CA THR A 119 -19.45 -9.16 16.14
C THR A 119 -19.06 -10.63 16.28
N LYS A 120 -20.01 -11.45 16.68
CA LYS A 120 -19.88 -12.91 16.63
C LYS A 120 -20.33 -13.50 15.29
N ARG A 121 -21.10 -12.75 14.50
CA ARG A 121 -21.69 -13.19 13.23
C ARG A 121 -22.08 -12.00 12.37
N PHE A 122 -21.82 -12.05 11.09
CA PHE A 122 -22.30 -11.10 10.10
C PHE A 122 -23.70 -11.46 9.65
N VAL A 123 -24.66 -10.55 9.82
CA VAL A 123 -26.06 -10.77 9.45
C VAL A 123 -26.45 -9.83 8.32
N CYS A 124 -26.77 -10.41 7.16
CA CYS A 124 -27.22 -9.64 6.02
C CYS A 124 -28.52 -8.89 6.33
N SER A 125 -28.49 -7.58 6.17
CA SER A 125 -29.63 -6.70 6.46
C SER A 125 -30.82 -6.91 5.51
N TYR A 126 -30.60 -7.59 4.36
CA TYR A 126 -31.64 -7.77 3.35
C TYR A 126 -32.57 -8.97 3.64
N HIS A 127 -32.01 -10.17 3.90
CA HIS A 127 -32.82 -11.39 4.12
C HIS A 127 -32.34 -12.20 5.32
N ALA A 128 -31.58 -11.59 6.23
CA ALA A 128 -31.06 -12.19 7.44
C ALA A 128 -30.25 -13.48 7.23
N TRP A 129 -29.56 -13.61 6.09
CA TRP A 129 -28.53 -14.64 5.97
C TRP A 129 -27.42 -14.34 6.95
N MET A 130 -26.93 -15.36 7.63
CA MET A 130 -26.01 -15.21 8.74
C MET A 130 -24.73 -15.99 8.46
N TYR A 131 -23.58 -15.33 8.62
CA TYR A 131 -22.26 -15.90 8.44
C TYR A 131 -21.45 -15.79 9.73
N SER A 132 -20.64 -16.81 10.00
CA SER A 132 -19.65 -16.77 11.08
C SER A 132 -18.44 -15.90 10.69
N THR A 133 -17.58 -15.60 11.66
CA THR A 133 -16.35 -14.82 11.47
C THR A 133 -15.30 -15.54 10.59
N ASP A 134 -15.48 -16.84 10.35
CA ASP A 134 -14.66 -17.60 9.39
C ASP A 134 -15.28 -17.67 7.97
N GLY A 135 -16.41 -16.96 7.76
CA GLY A 135 -17.08 -16.85 6.47
C GLY A 135 -18.11 -17.95 6.17
N ALA A 136 -18.26 -18.99 7.00
CA ALA A 136 -19.22 -20.05 6.76
C ALA A 136 -20.68 -19.57 6.93
N LEU A 137 -21.59 -20.02 6.06
CA LEU A 137 -23.02 -19.75 6.20
C LEU A 137 -23.57 -20.52 7.39
N VAL A 138 -24.09 -19.81 8.40
CA VAL A 138 -24.70 -20.39 9.60
C VAL A 138 -26.20 -20.59 9.42
N ARG A 139 -26.87 -19.64 8.73
CA ARG A 139 -28.33 -19.67 8.56
C ARG A 139 -28.76 -18.98 7.27
N ALA A 140 -29.62 -19.65 6.49
CA ALA A 140 -30.37 -19.09 5.37
C ALA A 140 -31.86 -19.38 5.61
N GLY A 141 -32.58 -18.44 6.23
CA GLY A 141 -33.98 -18.63 6.60
C GLY A 141 -34.89 -18.81 5.38
N ARG A 142 -35.85 -19.72 5.46
CA ARG A 142 -36.88 -19.97 4.42
C ARG A 142 -36.33 -20.40 3.05
N MET A 143 -35.06 -20.80 2.96
CA MET A 143 -34.46 -21.33 1.74
C MET A 143 -34.86 -22.81 1.56
N LYS A 144 -35.69 -23.08 0.54
CA LYS A 144 -36.16 -24.42 0.18
C LYS A 144 -35.75 -24.80 -1.25
N ASN A 145 -34.66 -24.25 -1.75
CA ASN A 145 -34.15 -24.62 -3.07
C ASN A 145 -33.38 -25.92 -2.98
N ALA A 146 -33.85 -26.96 -3.69
CA ALA A 146 -33.25 -28.29 -3.65
C ALA A 146 -31.80 -28.33 -4.21
N ALA A 147 -31.42 -27.37 -5.06
CA ALA A 147 -30.06 -27.24 -5.59
C ALA A 147 -29.11 -26.49 -4.67
N PHE A 148 -29.58 -25.97 -3.52
CA PHE A 148 -28.78 -25.19 -2.58
C PHE A 148 -28.40 -26.04 -1.36
N ASP A 149 -27.09 -26.24 -1.20
CA ASP A 149 -26.53 -26.83 0.02
C ASP A 149 -25.93 -25.71 0.92
N PRO A 150 -26.56 -25.39 2.06
CA PRO A 150 -26.02 -24.38 2.99
C PRO A 150 -24.63 -24.72 3.52
N LYS A 151 -24.25 -26.01 3.58
CA LYS A 151 -22.95 -26.44 4.12
C LYS A 151 -21.77 -26.09 3.20
N THR A 152 -22.03 -25.98 1.90
CA THR A 152 -21.00 -25.58 0.90
C THR A 152 -20.96 -24.08 0.67
N CYS A 153 -21.95 -23.34 1.16
CA CYS A 153 -22.04 -21.90 0.99
C CYS A 153 -21.15 -21.18 2.01
N LYS A 154 -20.18 -20.42 1.52
CA LYS A 154 -19.31 -19.57 2.33
C LYS A 154 -19.00 -18.27 1.60
N LEU A 155 -18.60 -17.24 2.33
CA LEU A 155 -18.01 -16.04 1.76
C LEU A 155 -16.68 -16.40 1.09
N ALA A 156 -16.32 -15.71 0.02
CA ALA A 156 -14.97 -15.81 -0.52
C ALA A 156 -13.98 -15.32 0.54
N THR A 157 -12.83 -15.97 0.58
CA THR A 157 -11.72 -15.62 1.50
C THR A 157 -10.52 -15.20 0.67
N PHE A 158 -9.77 -14.23 1.18
CA PHE A 158 -8.55 -13.73 0.55
C PHE A 158 -7.36 -14.08 1.42
N HIS A 159 -6.18 -14.13 0.82
CA HIS A 159 -4.94 -14.31 1.57
C HIS A 159 -4.74 -13.13 2.52
N CYS A 160 -4.50 -13.42 3.79
CA CYS A 160 -4.41 -12.43 4.84
C CYS A 160 -3.37 -12.88 5.87
N VAL A 161 -2.40 -12.02 6.16
CA VAL A 161 -1.33 -12.27 7.11
C VAL A 161 -1.08 -11.05 7.98
N GLU A 162 -0.57 -11.28 9.19
CA GLU A 162 -0.09 -10.25 10.09
C GLU A 162 1.45 -10.32 10.13
N ARG A 163 2.13 -9.18 9.85
CA ARG A 163 3.58 -9.03 9.92
C ARG A 163 3.94 -7.65 10.46
N PHE A 164 4.86 -7.59 11.41
CA PHE A 164 5.36 -6.32 11.97
C PHE A 164 4.26 -5.41 12.52
N GLY A 165 3.17 -5.99 13.07
CA GLY A 165 2.01 -5.26 13.56
C GLY A 165 1.09 -4.70 12.45
N PHE A 166 1.29 -5.06 11.18
CA PHE A 166 0.44 -4.70 10.05
C PHE A 166 -0.32 -5.89 9.51
N ILE A 167 -1.48 -5.61 8.92
CA ILE A 167 -2.33 -6.60 8.25
C ILE A 167 -2.14 -6.44 6.74
N TYR A 168 -1.71 -7.51 6.08
CA TYR A 168 -1.56 -7.57 4.64
C TYR A 168 -2.59 -8.50 4.02
N VAL A 169 -3.17 -8.07 2.89
CA VAL A 169 -4.14 -8.83 2.11
C VAL A 169 -3.69 -8.87 0.65
N SER A 170 -3.78 -10.04 0.03
CA SER A 170 -3.63 -10.19 -1.42
C SER A 170 -4.93 -10.72 -2.02
N LEU A 171 -5.29 -10.18 -3.20
CA LEU A 171 -6.45 -10.60 -3.99
C LEU A 171 -6.10 -11.68 -5.03
N ASP A 172 -4.84 -12.08 -5.12
CA ASP A 172 -4.40 -13.20 -5.96
C ASP A 172 -4.81 -14.54 -5.32
N ASP A 173 -5.21 -15.49 -6.14
CA ASP A 173 -5.53 -16.85 -5.69
C ASP A 173 -4.27 -17.62 -5.25
N ASN A 174 -3.09 -17.22 -5.76
CA ASN A 174 -1.79 -17.82 -5.43
C ASN A 174 -0.68 -16.77 -5.33
N PRO A 175 -0.73 -15.87 -4.33
CA PRO A 175 0.23 -14.78 -4.18
C PRO A 175 1.64 -15.31 -3.90
N ALA A 176 2.65 -14.51 -4.26
CA ALA A 176 4.01 -14.76 -3.80
C ALA A 176 4.06 -14.84 -2.26
N ASP A 177 4.95 -15.66 -1.73
CA ASP A 177 5.12 -15.76 -0.29
C ASP A 177 5.62 -14.43 0.28
N ILE A 178 4.87 -13.85 1.21
CA ILE A 178 5.19 -12.54 1.78
C ILE A 178 6.52 -12.55 2.54
N ASP A 179 6.88 -13.64 3.18
CA ASP A 179 8.13 -13.73 3.93
C ASP A 179 9.33 -13.73 2.99
N THR A 180 9.18 -14.28 1.79
CA THR A 180 10.16 -14.17 0.71
C THR A 180 10.26 -12.74 0.17
N GLU A 181 9.14 -12.05 -0.02
CA GLU A 181 9.13 -10.66 -0.47
C GLU A 181 9.76 -9.71 0.56
N LEU A 182 9.57 -9.98 1.86
CA LEU A 182 10.07 -9.17 2.97
C LEU A 182 11.42 -9.67 3.54
N THR A 183 12.10 -10.61 2.87
CA THR A 183 13.42 -11.09 3.32
C THR A 183 14.40 -9.94 3.52
N GLY A 184 14.95 -9.81 4.73
CA GLY A 184 15.87 -8.75 5.17
C GLY A 184 15.17 -7.54 5.81
N LEU A 185 13.84 -7.40 5.72
CA LEU A 185 13.14 -6.31 6.38
C LEU A 185 13.20 -6.42 7.90
N GLU A 186 13.08 -7.63 8.46
CA GLU A 186 13.17 -7.84 9.90
C GLU A 186 14.55 -7.46 10.47
N GLU A 187 15.64 -7.70 9.74
CA GLU A 187 16.98 -7.26 10.13
C GLU A 187 17.07 -5.72 10.22
N LEU A 188 16.30 -5.03 9.40
CA LEU A 188 16.27 -3.57 9.34
C LEU A 188 15.42 -2.94 10.46
N ILE A 189 14.24 -3.49 10.72
CA ILE A 189 13.24 -2.87 11.60
C ILE A 189 12.92 -3.66 12.86
N GLY A 190 13.32 -4.92 12.98
CA GLY A 190 12.95 -5.79 14.09
C GLY A 190 13.37 -5.24 15.46
N ALA A 191 14.54 -4.57 15.54
CA ALA A 191 14.99 -3.94 16.77
C ALA A 191 14.08 -2.80 17.27
N TYR A 192 13.24 -2.22 16.42
CA TYR A 192 12.22 -1.24 16.83
C TYR A 192 10.97 -1.90 17.43
N GLU A 193 10.82 -3.22 17.30
CA GLU A 193 9.63 -3.97 17.78
C GLU A 193 8.31 -3.37 17.25
N PRO A 194 8.11 -3.28 15.93
CA PRO A 194 6.99 -2.53 15.33
C PRO A 194 5.60 -3.05 15.73
N GLU A 195 5.50 -4.29 16.18
CA GLU A 195 4.27 -4.91 16.72
C GLU A 195 3.87 -4.34 18.09
N ASN A 196 4.82 -3.77 18.84
CA ASN A 196 4.61 -3.21 20.18
C ASN A 196 4.19 -1.72 20.17
N PHE A 197 4.13 -1.11 18.99
CA PHE A 197 3.55 0.22 18.83
C PHE A 197 2.02 0.14 18.85
N HIS A 198 1.37 1.11 19.48
CA HIS A 198 -0.08 1.24 19.50
C HIS A 198 -0.54 2.52 18.80
N ILE A 199 -1.68 2.47 18.10
CA ILE A 199 -2.22 3.61 17.36
C ILE A 199 -2.64 4.71 18.32
N VAL A 200 -2.16 5.93 18.08
CA VAL A 200 -2.54 7.16 18.77
C VAL A 200 -3.32 8.11 17.86
N HIS A 201 -3.22 7.94 16.53
CA HIS A 201 -3.99 8.71 15.57
C HIS A 201 -4.20 7.91 14.28
N SER A 202 -5.35 8.13 13.63
CA SER A 202 -5.64 7.58 12.29
C SER A 202 -6.57 8.52 11.53
N ALA A 203 -6.24 8.80 10.28
CA ALA A 203 -7.08 9.56 9.36
C ALA A 203 -7.06 8.94 7.96
N THR A 204 -8.10 9.23 7.19
CA THR A 204 -8.21 8.77 5.80
C THR A 204 -8.58 9.96 4.91
N GLU A 205 -7.85 10.13 3.84
CA GLU A 205 -8.00 11.24 2.90
C GLU A 205 -7.94 10.76 1.45
N VAL A 206 -8.51 11.55 0.54
CA VAL A 206 -8.34 11.33 -0.90
C VAL A 206 -7.39 12.38 -1.46
N TRP A 207 -6.34 11.93 -2.15
CA TRP A 207 -5.37 12.78 -2.83
C TRP A 207 -5.51 12.61 -4.34
N ASN A 208 -5.45 13.74 -5.09
CA ASN A 208 -5.56 13.72 -6.55
C ASN A 208 -4.18 13.51 -7.19
N ALA A 209 -3.62 12.34 -6.97
CA ALA A 209 -2.31 11.92 -7.48
C ALA A 209 -2.32 10.43 -7.82
N ASN A 210 -1.40 10.01 -8.69
CA ASN A 210 -1.15 8.60 -8.96
C ASN A 210 -0.48 7.92 -7.74
N TRP A 211 -0.80 6.67 -7.50
CA TRP A 211 -0.26 5.91 -6.38
C TRP A 211 1.27 5.84 -6.37
N LYS A 212 1.91 5.76 -7.56
CA LYS A 212 3.36 5.76 -7.70
C LYS A 212 3.99 7.07 -7.23
N CYS A 213 3.33 8.21 -7.47
CA CYS A 213 3.84 9.50 -7.03
C CYS A 213 4.04 9.58 -5.52
N LEU A 214 3.12 9.01 -4.72
CA LEU A 214 3.27 9.02 -3.27
C LEU A 214 4.33 8.02 -2.79
N ILE A 215 4.43 6.84 -3.42
CA ILE A 215 5.51 5.90 -3.11
C ILE A 215 6.88 6.53 -3.38
N GLU A 216 7.05 7.15 -4.55
CA GLU A 216 8.31 7.80 -4.92
C GLU A 216 8.65 8.97 -4.01
N ASN A 217 7.68 9.87 -3.73
CA ASN A 217 7.87 11.02 -2.86
C ASN A 217 8.28 10.60 -1.44
N PHE A 218 7.54 9.69 -0.80
CA PHE A 218 7.85 9.29 0.57
C PHE A 218 9.19 8.56 0.69
N MET A 219 9.61 7.87 -0.38
CA MET A 219 10.79 7.02 -0.37
C MET A 219 12.06 7.71 -0.88
N GLU A 220 12.11 9.03 -0.94
CA GLU A 220 13.32 9.78 -1.31
C GLU A 220 13.60 10.89 -0.30
N GLY A 221 14.87 11.23 -0.11
CA GLY A 221 15.29 12.27 0.82
C GLY A 221 15.64 13.61 0.13
N TYR A 222 15.55 13.68 -1.19
CA TYR A 222 16.02 14.82 -1.96
C TYR A 222 15.17 16.09 -1.77
N HIS A 223 13.84 15.93 -1.62
CA HIS A 223 12.90 17.04 -1.45
C HIS A 223 12.83 17.58 -0.01
N LEU A 224 13.27 16.81 1.01
CA LEU A 224 12.97 17.09 2.42
C LEU A 224 13.29 18.53 2.85
N SER A 225 14.48 19.02 2.52
CA SER A 225 14.88 20.37 2.92
C SER A 225 14.17 21.49 2.15
N VAL A 226 13.59 21.19 0.99
CA VAL A 226 12.95 22.20 0.12
C VAL A 226 11.44 22.25 0.33
N VAL A 227 10.81 21.08 0.43
CA VAL A 227 9.34 20.96 0.61
C VAL A 227 8.94 21.17 2.06
N HIS A 228 9.78 20.72 3.01
CA HIS A 228 9.52 20.70 4.45
C HIS A 228 10.44 21.63 5.26
N PRO A 229 10.62 22.92 4.86
CA PRO A 229 11.61 23.79 5.49
C PRO A 229 11.28 24.14 6.95
N GLN A 230 10.01 24.04 7.35
CA GLN A 230 9.54 24.35 8.71
C GLN A 230 9.20 23.09 9.52
N THR A 231 9.00 21.96 8.86
CA THR A 231 8.54 20.72 9.48
C THR A 231 9.67 19.69 9.66
N LEU A 232 10.27 19.20 8.58
CA LEU A 232 11.25 18.10 8.64
C LEU A 232 12.70 18.55 8.55
N GLN A 233 13.03 19.69 7.91
CA GLN A 233 14.43 20.10 7.70
C GLN A 233 15.25 20.14 8.99
N GLY A 234 14.65 20.56 10.11
CA GLY A 234 15.33 20.61 11.40
C GLY A 234 15.66 19.23 12.00
N TYR A 235 14.97 18.19 11.57
CA TYR A 235 15.10 16.82 12.09
C TYR A 235 15.81 15.89 11.10
N THR A 236 15.42 15.92 9.84
CA THR A 236 15.85 15.00 8.79
C THR A 236 16.24 15.78 7.53
N PRO A 237 17.30 16.60 7.58
CA PRO A 237 17.73 17.36 6.41
C PRO A 237 18.21 16.43 5.29
N THR A 238 17.95 16.81 4.04
CA THR A 238 18.37 16.07 2.83
C THR A 238 19.81 15.56 2.90
N GLY A 239 20.75 16.41 3.33
CA GLY A 239 22.19 16.09 3.37
C GLY A 239 22.58 14.97 4.35
N LEU A 240 21.69 14.48 5.20
CA LEU A 240 21.91 13.37 6.13
C LEU A 240 21.12 12.11 5.76
N CYS A 241 20.45 12.11 4.60
CA CYS A 241 19.80 10.90 4.08
C CYS A 241 20.84 9.92 3.55
N GLN A 242 20.56 8.63 3.72
CA GLN A 242 21.43 7.56 3.30
C GLN A 242 20.61 6.36 2.83
N LYS A 243 20.91 5.83 1.64
CA LYS A 243 20.29 4.59 1.16
C LYS A 243 20.54 3.44 2.14
N ALA A 244 19.49 2.71 2.45
CA ALA A 244 19.52 1.54 3.32
C ALA A 244 19.27 0.26 2.51
N PRO A 245 19.40 -0.95 3.12
CA PRO A 245 19.14 -2.22 2.44
C PRO A 245 17.75 -2.29 1.84
N SER A 246 17.64 -2.96 0.69
CA SER A 246 16.40 -3.24 -0.02
C SER A 246 16.24 -4.73 -0.26
N GLY A 247 15.01 -5.19 -0.48
CA GLY A 247 14.69 -6.59 -0.77
C GLY A 247 13.82 -6.75 -2.02
N ASN A 248 13.22 -7.92 -2.16
CA ASN A 248 12.37 -8.21 -3.29
C ASN A 248 11.11 -7.36 -3.32
N GLY A 249 10.43 -7.21 -2.18
CA GLY A 249 9.16 -6.52 -2.04
C GLY A 249 9.26 -5.21 -1.24
N PHE A 250 10.47 -4.72 -0.93
CA PHE A 250 10.63 -3.48 -0.19
C PHE A 250 11.88 -2.70 -0.60
N THR A 251 11.87 -1.41 -0.28
CA THR A 251 13.05 -0.53 -0.33
C THR A 251 13.11 0.32 0.92
N SER A 252 14.29 0.87 1.26
CA SER A 252 14.45 1.66 2.47
C SER A 252 15.57 2.71 2.37
N TYR A 253 15.48 3.72 3.23
CA TYR A 253 16.56 4.67 3.49
C TYR A 253 16.55 5.14 4.95
N PHE A 254 17.67 5.66 5.42
CA PHE A 254 17.83 6.30 6.72
C PHE A 254 17.77 7.81 6.57
N ALA A 255 16.94 8.46 7.37
CA ALA A 255 16.95 9.90 7.55
C ALA A 255 17.58 10.20 8.92
N ASN A 256 18.89 10.44 8.92
CA ASN A 256 19.66 10.65 10.14
C ASN A 256 19.39 12.05 10.70
N TYR A 257 19.44 12.15 12.04
CA TYR A 257 19.26 13.43 12.72
C TYR A 257 20.60 14.16 12.86
N PRO A 258 20.62 15.51 12.82
CA PRO A 258 21.76 16.28 13.27
C PRO A 258 22.16 15.90 14.71
N ASN A 259 23.45 15.93 15.03
CA ASN A 259 23.98 15.48 16.33
C ASN A 259 23.36 16.21 17.54
N GLU A 260 22.92 17.46 17.35
CA GLU A 260 22.28 18.28 18.37
C GLU A 260 20.80 17.95 18.59
N ILE A 261 20.19 17.15 17.73
CA ILE A 261 18.79 16.75 17.85
C ILE A 261 18.71 15.46 18.68
N PRO A 262 17.96 15.45 19.80
CA PRO A 262 17.81 14.26 20.63
C PRO A 262 16.96 13.20 19.92
N PRO A 263 17.09 11.91 20.34
CA PRO A 263 16.20 10.83 19.90
C PRO A 263 14.71 11.17 20.15
N ARG A 264 13.85 10.62 19.34
CA ARG A 264 12.39 10.74 19.50
C ARG A 264 11.87 9.67 20.47
N GLY A 265 12.19 9.80 21.77
CA GLY A 265 11.86 8.85 22.82
C GLY A 265 12.92 7.78 23.00
N HIS A 266 12.68 6.83 23.91
CA HIS A 266 13.60 5.75 24.24
C HIS A 266 13.45 4.55 23.31
N GLY A 267 12.20 4.18 22.99
CA GLY A 267 11.86 3.02 22.18
C GLY A 267 12.26 1.70 22.83
N ALA A 268 12.32 0.64 22.04
CA ALA A 268 12.64 -0.70 22.47
C ALA A 268 14.02 -0.77 23.15
N ALA A 269 14.14 -1.59 24.19
CA ALA A 269 15.37 -1.73 24.98
C ALA A 269 16.59 -2.20 24.16
N GLY A 270 16.34 -3.00 23.10
CA GLY A 270 17.37 -3.52 22.19
C GLY A 270 17.81 -2.54 21.10
N LEU A 271 17.22 -1.37 21.03
CA LEU A 271 17.50 -0.39 19.96
C LEU A 271 18.87 0.25 20.19
N SER A 272 19.74 0.28 19.16
CA SER A 272 21.06 0.91 19.23
C SER A 272 20.96 2.44 19.29
N ASP A 273 22.02 3.09 19.80
CA ASP A 273 22.07 4.55 19.83
C ASP A 273 22.01 5.16 18.43
N GLU A 274 22.60 4.53 17.43
CA GLU A 274 22.52 4.96 16.03
C GLU A 274 21.07 4.89 15.51
N ALA A 275 20.35 3.79 15.79
CA ALA A 275 18.97 3.63 15.39
C ALA A 275 18.02 4.61 16.12
N ARG A 276 18.38 5.05 17.34
CA ARG A 276 17.63 6.10 18.07
C ARG A 276 17.81 7.50 17.45
N HIS A 277 18.92 7.75 16.78
CA HIS A 277 19.23 9.05 16.16
C HIS A 277 18.86 9.12 14.67
N ARG A 278 17.92 8.32 14.22
CA ARG A 278 17.41 8.38 12.85
C ARG A 278 15.95 7.96 12.78
N SER A 279 15.30 8.32 11.68
CA SER A 279 14.10 7.65 11.18
C SER A 279 14.51 6.64 10.13
N THR A 280 14.05 5.40 10.25
CA THR A 280 14.17 4.38 9.20
C THR A 280 12.91 4.42 8.37
N LEU A 281 13.02 4.81 7.09
CA LEU A 281 11.91 4.85 6.17
C LEU A 281 11.97 3.64 5.25
N TYR A 282 10.82 3.01 5.04
CA TYR A 282 10.70 1.88 4.14
C TYR A 282 9.35 1.85 3.44
N SER A 283 9.32 1.28 2.26
CA SER A 283 8.10 0.96 1.53
C SER A 283 7.98 -0.54 1.38
N VAL A 284 6.82 -1.10 1.69
CA VAL A 284 6.42 -2.45 1.27
C VAL A 284 5.55 -2.30 0.03
N PHE A 285 6.07 -2.82 -1.09
CA PHE A 285 5.39 -2.70 -2.38
C PHE A 285 4.13 -3.59 -2.45
N PRO A 286 3.07 -3.13 -3.13
CA PRO A 286 2.98 -1.91 -3.94
C PRO A 286 2.63 -0.65 -3.15
N CYS A 287 1.95 -0.72 -2.02
CA CYS A 287 1.10 0.38 -1.56
C CYS A 287 1.22 0.70 -0.06
N GLN A 288 2.40 0.52 0.53
CA GLN A 288 2.66 0.95 1.90
C GLN A 288 3.96 1.72 1.98
N VAL A 289 3.96 2.82 2.77
CA VAL A 289 5.17 3.53 3.19
C VAL A 289 5.14 3.74 4.70
N VAL A 290 6.30 3.65 5.33
CA VAL A 290 6.44 3.71 6.78
C VAL A 290 7.68 4.50 7.15
N SER A 291 7.55 5.33 8.19
CA SER A 291 8.65 5.95 8.93
C SER A 291 8.63 5.44 10.35
N VAL A 292 9.66 4.73 10.79
CA VAL A 292 9.82 4.28 12.16
C VAL A 292 11.03 4.96 12.80
N ALA A 293 10.80 5.56 13.96
CA ALA A 293 11.80 6.14 14.87
C ALA A 293 11.69 5.43 16.22
N ALA A 294 12.53 5.81 17.20
CA ALA A 294 12.61 5.12 18.49
C ALA A 294 11.23 4.88 19.15
N SER A 295 10.40 5.92 19.27
CA SER A 295 9.09 5.81 19.93
C SER A 295 7.92 6.26 19.07
N LEU A 296 8.14 6.49 17.77
CA LEU A 296 7.11 6.95 16.84
C LEU A 296 7.16 6.13 15.56
N LEU A 297 6.00 5.61 15.13
CA LEU A 297 5.82 4.95 13.85
C LEU A 297 4.68 5.63 13.11
N VAL A 298 4.94 6.08 11.89
CA VAL A 298 3.93 6.63 10.98
C VAL A 298 3.87 5.75 9.76
N SER A 299 2.67 5.34 9.36
CA SER A 299 2.48 4.54 8.15
C SER A 299 1.35 5.10 7.30
N LEU A 300 1.52 5.05 5.99
CA LEU A 300 0.52 5.37 5.00
C LEU A 300 0.20 4.10 4.21
N SER A 301 -1.05 3.66 4.28
CA SER A 301 -1.61 2.61 3.43
C SER A 301 -2.32 3.28 2.26
N ILE A 302 -1.88 2.99 1.04
CA ILE A 302 -2.32 3.64 -0.18
C ILE A 302 -3.30 2.73 -0.91
N ARG A 303 -4.48 3.23 -1.26
CA ARG A 303 -5.47 2.52 -2.07
C ARG A 303 -5.67 3.24 -3.39
N PRO A 304 -5.14 2.72 -4.50
CA PRO A 304 -5.33 3.30 -5.82
C PRO A 304 -6.81 3.26 -6.22
N LEU A 305 -7.39 4.43 -6.53
CA LEU A 305 -8.79 4.57 -6.98
C LEU A 305 -8.87 4.72 -8.50
N SER A 306 -7.96 5.50 -9.07
CA SER A 306 -7.83 5.73 -10.51
C SER A 306 -6.38 6.05 -10.88
N ALA A 307 -6.12 6.31 -12.15
CA ALA A 307 -4.80 6.77 -12.59
C ALA A 307 -4.34 8.08 -11.94
N ASP A 308 -5.25 8.87 -11.41
CA ASP A 308 -4.99 10.21 -10.86
C ASP A 308 -5.64 10.45 -9.49
N SER A 309 -6.02 9.38 -8.78
CA SER A 309 -6.62 9.50 -7.44
C SER A 309 -6.29 8.29 -6.58
N ILE A 310 -5.95 8.55 -5.34
CA ILE A 310 -5.67 7.56 -4.30
C ILE A 310 -6.43 7.89 -3.03
N GLU A 311 -6.82 6.86 -2.29
CA GLU A 311 -7.19 6.99 -0.89
C GLU A 311 -5.97 6.65 -0.03
N VAL A 312 -5.64 7.53 0.89
CA VAL A 312 -4.51 7.39 1.81
C VAL A 312 -5.05 7.27 3.23
N LYS A 313 -4.86 6.12 3.84
CA LYS A 313 -5.05 5.96 5.29
C LYS A 313 -3.69 6.10 5.96
N TRP A 314 -3.50 7.17 6.73
CA TRP A 314 -2.31 7.30 7.55
C TRP A 314 -2.60 7.05 9.01
N THR A 315 -1.66 6.42 9.70
CA THR A 315 -1.72 6.13 11.11
C THR A 315 -0.44 6.59 11.78
N MET A 316 -0.58 7.10 12.99
CA MET A 316 0.54 7.35 13.89
C MET A 316 0.40 6.42 15.09
N SER A 317 1.51 5.79 15.46
CA SER A 317 1.58 4.87 16.59
C SER A 317 2.75 5.24 17.50
N ALA A 318 2.55 5.09 18.81
CA ALA A 318 3.57 5.34 19.84
C ALA A 318 4.05 4.02 20.46
N TYR A 319 5.30 3.98 20.90
CA TYR A 319 5.89 2.83 21.59
C TYR A 319 5.67 2.97 23.11
N GLY A 320 4.94 2.03 23.71
CA GLY A 320 4.66 2.06 25.14
C GLY A 320 4.11 3.41 25.60
N ASP A 321 4.57 3.88 26.76
CA ASP A 321 4.21 5.18 27.35
C ASP A 321 5.35 6.21 27.20
N ASP A 322 6.23 6.06 26.20
CA ASP A 322 7.41 6.91 26.00
C ASP A 322 7.09 8.36 25.66
N LEU A 323 5.92 8.60 25.06
CA LEU A 323 5.47 9.91 24.64
C LEU A 323 4.24 10.32 25.47
N ASP A 324 4.28 11.51 26.07
CA ASP A 324 3.14 12.09 26.74
C ASP A 324 2.09 12.64 25.74
N GLU A 325 0.88 12.91 26.23
CA GLU A 325 -0.24 13.38 25.41
C GLU A 325 0.07 14.67 24.64
N GLU A 326 0.80 15.60 25.25
CA GLU A 326 1.17 16.87 24.60
C GLU A 326 2.16 16.64 23.45
N THR A 327 3.16 15.77 23.67
CA THR A 327 4.11 15.38 22.61
C THR A 327 3.39 14.65 21.47
N ILE A 328 2.47 13.72 21.79
CA ILE A 328 1.67 13.01 20.76
C ILE A 328 0.88 14.02 19.93
N LYS A 329 0.20 14.98 20.56
CA LYS A 329 -0.56 16.03 19.86
C LYS A 329 0.32 16.85 18.93
N GLN A 330 1.47 17.32 19.41
CA GLN A 330 2.44 18.07 18.59
C GLN A 330 2.96 17.24 17.40
N ARG A 331 3.13 15.93 17.57
CA ARG A 331 3.55 15.03 16.48
C ARG A 331 2.43 14.82 15.47
N ILE A 332 1.18 14.71 15.90
CA ILE A 332 0.03 14.64 14.99
C ILE A 332 -0.05 15.92 14.14
N GLU A 333 -0.03 17.10 14.77
CA GLU A 333 -0.05 18.40 14.07
C GLU A 333 1.12 18.54 13.08
N LEU A 334 2.32 18.08 13.44
CA LEU A 334 3.48 18.07 12.55
C LEU A 334 3.23 17.18 11.32
N TRP A 335 2.72 15.95 11.51
CA TRP A 335 2.51 15.02 10.40
C TRP A 335 1.29 15.37 9.54
N GLU A 336 0.27 16.02 10.10
CA GLU A 336 -0.81 16.63 9.30
C GLU A 336 -0.26 17.69 8.35
N GLU A 337 0.67 18.53 8.84
CA GLU A 337 1.30 19.56 8.02
C GLU A 337 2.23 18.93 6.97
N VAL A 338 3.06 17.96 7.32
CA VAL A 338 3.91 17.21 6.36
C VAL A 338 3.06 16.59 5.25
N ASN A 339 1.99 15.88 5.60
CA ASN A 339 1.09 15.29 4.61
C ASN A 339 0.43 16.35 3.72
N ARG A 340 0.08 17.52 4.26
CA ARG A 340 -0.47 18.63 3.49
C ARG A 340 0.55 19.20 2.48
N GLU A 341 1.80 19.42 2.94
CA GLU A 341 2.90 19.90 2.10
C GLU A 341 3.16 18.94 0.92
N ASP A 342 3.27 17.65 1.19
CA ASP A 342 3.46 16.62 0.16
C ASP A 342 2.28 16.53 -0.79
N ARG A 343 1.06 16.46 -0.28
CA ARG A 343 -0.16 16.40 -1.08
C ARG A 343 -0.23 17.56 -2.08
N GLU A 344 0.04 18.79 -1.67
CA GLU A 344 0.05 19.96 -2.55
C GLU A 344 1.03 19.80 -3.71
N LYS A 345 2.24 19.25 -3.45
CA LYS A 345 3.25 18.99 -4.48
C LYS A 345 2.83 17.88 -5.42
N LEU A 346 2.36 16.76 -4.89
CA LEU A 346 1.93 15.61 -5.68
C LEU A 346 0.74 15.94 -6.57
N GLU A 347 -0.27 16.66 -6.08
CA GLU A 347 -1.42 17.10 -6.87
C GLU A 347 -1.02 18.11 -7.97
N ALA A 348 -0.05 18.98 -7.71
CA ALA A 348 0.49 19.87 -8.72
C ALA A 348 1.28 19.10 -9.78
N MET A 349 2.12 18.15 -9.36
CA MET A 349 2.90 17.29 -10.24
C MET A 349 2.00 16.42 -11.12
N GLN A 350 0.94 15.80 -10.56
CA GLN A 350 -0.03 15.01 -11.32
C GLN A 350 -0.66 15.77 -12.49
N ARG A 351 -0.93 17.08 -12.31
CA ARG A 351 -1.42 17.93 -13.41
C ARG A 351 -0.38 18.11 -14.50
N SER A 352 0.87 18.33 -14.12
CA SER A 352 2.00 18.59 -15.04
C SER A 352 2.44 17.33 -15.80
N LEU A 353 2.31 16.15 -15.20
CA LEU A 353 2.65 14.86 -15.81
C LEU A 353 1.81 14.53 -17.06
N ARG A 354 0.70 15.24 -17.29
CA ARG A 354 -0.09 15.14 -18.53
C ARG A 354 0.58 15.79 -19.74
N SER A 355 1.62 16.59 -19.53
CA SER A 355 2.34 17.25 -20.63
C SER A 355 3.14 16.24 -21.45
N VAL A 356 3.16 16.45 -22.77
CA VAL A 356 4.01 15.69 -23.70
C VAL A 356 5.52 15.89 -23.42
N HIS A 357 5.88 16.90 -22.62
CA HIS A 357 7.25 17.18 -22.19
C HIS A 357 7.62 16.49 -20.86
N ALA A 358 6.69 15.79 -20.22
CA ALA A 358 6.97 14.98 -19.04
C ALA A 358 7.60 13.63 -19.47
N VAL A 359 8.84 13.67 -19.91
CA VAL A 359 9.56 12.53 -20.51
C VAL A 359 10.37 11.70 -19.50
N GLY A 360 10.21 11.98 -18.20
CA GLY A 360 11.08 11.49 -17.15
C GLY A 360 12.32 12.37 -17.00
N GLY A 361 13.06 12.22 -15.91
CA GLY A 361 14.27 12.96 -15.60
C GLY A 361 15.35 12.07 -15.02
N PRO A 362 16.61 12.53 -14.97
CA PRO A 362 17.67 11.82 -14.26
C PRO A 362 17.36 11.81 -12.76
N LEU A 363 17.62 10.67 -12.10
CA LEU A 363 17.55 10.57 -10.65
C LEU A 363 18.84 11.07 -10.02
N ALA A 364 18.73 11.63 -8.81
CA ALA A 364 19.87 12.06 -8.00
C ALA A 364 20.69 10.84 -7.51
N GLU A 365 21.75 11.12 -6.74
CA GLU A 365 22.61 10.09 -6.13
C GLU A 365 21.80 9.07 -5.32
N ALA A 366 22.34 7.86 -5.22
CA ALA A 366 21.63 6.71 -4.61
C ALA A 366 21.13 6.99 -3.18
N ASP A 367 21.87 7.76 -2.37
CA ASP A 367 21.47 8.13 -1.01
C ASP A 367 20.21 9.00 -0.97
N TYR A 368 19.89 9.70 -2.05
CA TYR A 368 18.70 10.54 -2.16
C TYR A 368 17.54 9.85 -2.90
N GLU A 369 17.78 9.30 -4.11
CA GLU A 369 16.72 8.74 -4.98
C GLU A 369 16.96 7.29 -5.41
N GLY A 370 17.90 6.56 -4.79
CA GLY A 370 18.16 5.14 -5.10
C GLY A 370 16.97 4.22 -4.82
N THR A 371 16.10 4.58 -3.90
CA THR A 371 14.86 3.89 -3.58
C THR A 371 13.82 3.97 -4.70
N ILE A 372 13.77 5.09 -5.44
CA ILE A 372 12.94 5.22 -6.65
C ILE A 372 13.42 4.23 -7.71
N ARG A 373 14.73 4.07 -7.86
CA ARG A 373 15.31 3.06 -8.76
C ARG A 373 14.85 1.65 -8.38
N ASP A 374 14.91 1.29 -7.09
CA ASP A 374 14.43 -0.01 -6.61
C ASP A 374 12.95 -0.22 -6.95
N PHE A 375 12.12 0.80 -6.80
CA PHE A 375 10.71 0.75 -7.13
C PHE A 375 10.47 0.51 -8.64
N VAL A 376 11.17 1.23 -9.52
CA VAL A 376 11.09 1.02 -10.98
C VAL A 376 11.52 -0.40 -11.35
N MET A 377 12.58 -0.92 -10.72
CA MET A 377 13.04 -2.30 -10.92
C MET A 377 11.99 -3.32 -10.47
N TRP A 378 11.32 -3.05 -9.33
CA TRP A 378 10.22 -3.88 -8.84
C TRP A 378 9.04 -3.87 -9.83
N LEU A 379 8.60 -2.71 -10.32
CA LEU A 379 7.53 -2.59 -11.31
C LEU A 379 7.82 -3.42 -12.57
N ALA A 380 9.02 -3.31 -13.10
CA ALA A 380 9.43 -4.07 -14.29
C ALA A 380 9.48 -5.59 -14.04
N ARG A 381 9.90 -6.02 -12.84
CA ARG A 381 9.89 -7.43 -12.45
C ARG A 381 8.47 -7.98 -12.36
N GLN A 382 7.54 -7.25 -11.74
CA GLN A 382 6.13 -7.65 -11.66
C GLN A 382 5.48 -7.75 -13.04
N ASP A 383 5.82 -6.85 -13.96
CA ASP A 383 5.35 -6.91 -15.34
C ASP A 383 5.79 -8.21 -16.04
N LYS A 384 7.03 -8.65 -15.86
CA LYS A 384 7.53 -9.92 -16.42
C LYS A 384 6.82 -11.15 -15.85
N LEU A 385 6.65 -11.21 -14.52
CA LEU A 385 5.93 -12.31 -13.87
C LEU A 385 4.49 -12.44 -14.39
N THR A 386 3.86 -11.32 -14.72
CA THR A 386 2.52 -11.32 -15.34
C THR A 386 2.52 -11.95 -16.74
N GLN A 387 3.56 -11.72 -17.53
CA GLN A 387 3.66 -12.33 -18.87
C GLN A 387 3.85 -13.85 -18.81
N GLU A 388 4.69 -14.31 -17.89
CA GLU A 388 4.97 -15.74 -17.72
C GLU A 388 3.73 -16.52 -17.24
N SER A 389 2.92 -15.91 -16.39
CA SER A 389 1.66 -16.51 -15.88
C SER A 389 0.60 -16.61 -16.99
N GLY A 390 0.42 -15.56 -17.81
CA GLY A 390 -0.55 -15.55 -18.90
C GLY A 390 -0.22 -16.54 -20.03
N SER A 391 1.08 -16.77 -20.31
CA SER A 391 1.50 -17.76 -21.31
C SER A 391 1.26 -19.20 -20.88
N ASN A 392 1.16 -19.49 -19.58
CA ASN A 392 0.87 -20.84 -19.07
C ASN A 392 -0.64 -21.14 -19.03
N GLU A 393 -1.50 -20.14 -18.99
CA GLU A 393 -2.97 -20.34 -19.04
C GLU A 393 -3.49 -20.58 -20.47
N GLU A 394 -2.78 -20.08 -21.50
CA GLU A 394 -3.12 -20.35 -22.90
C GLU A 394 -2.68 -21.76 -23.39
N LEU A 395 -1.90 -22.49 -22.60
CA LEU A 395 -1.37 -23.81 -22.93
C LEU A 395 -2.10 -24.98 -22.23
N ASN A 396 -3.11 -24.72 -21.38
CA ASN A 396 -3.96 -25.67 -20.70
C ASN A 396 -5.43 -25.48 -21.09
#